data_96383c0240fbfcabdae5be81400427b2
#
_entry.id   96383c0240fbfcabdae5be81400427b2
#
_cell.length_a   1.000
_cell.length_b   1.000
_cell.length_c   1.000
_cell.angle_alpha   90.00
_cell.angle_beta   90.00
_cell.angle_gamma   90.00
#
_symmetry.space_group_name_H-M   'P 1'
#
loop_
_entity.id
_entity.type
_entity.pdbx_description
1 polymer ?
#
loop_
_entity_poly.entity_id
_entity_poly.type
_entity_poly.pdbx_seq_one_letter_code
_entity_poly.pdbx_strand_id
1 'polypeptide(L)'
;SYALADNAIYSICRDNEGGMWIGSYFGGVNYYPRQWTYFEKFYPRDDIKNFGRRVREFCESNDGTVWIGTEDKGLFHFYPESGKIEKFSHPAIYQNVHGLCLDGDDLWVGTFSGGLSRIDLLTKQVRHYQKGISPNSLDANNVFSICKTTSGDLWIGTTSGLLRYNRDTDDFTRMPELANMFVYKILEDFSGNLWLATYSNGVFRYDVNKKEWKNFIFHKNDSTSLPYDKVISICEDSRKRLWFMTQGAGFCRFNPENESFTRFDMSKGFPSNIIYRMVEDNRGNLWLTTNNGLVCFNPETDDKRVYTTANGLLSNQFNYQSGYKDKMGRIYLGSINGFITFDPSTFVENTFVPPVVITDFFLFNKRMQIGSK
;
A
#
# COMPACT_ATOMS: atom_id res chain seq x y z
N SER A 1 5.23 6.14 22.97
CA SER A 1 4.51 6.73 24.13
C SER A 1 4.41 8.22 23.91
N TYR A 2 3.19 8.79 24.00
CA TYR A 2 2.93 10.24 23.88
C TYR A 2 2.84 10.89 25.28
N ALA A 3 3.27 10.19 26.33
CA ALA A 3 3.32 10.72 27.67
C ALA A 3 4.50 11.68 27.84
N LEU A 4 4.35 12.65 28.70
CA LEU A 4 5.44 13.51 29.14
C LEU A 4 6.53 12.65 29.77
N ALA A 5 7.78 13.03 29.55
CA ALA A 5 8.94 12.33 30.09
C ALA A 5 9.05 12.43 31.63
N ASP A 6 8.37 13.42 32.22
CA ASP A 6 8.33 13.65 33.67
C ASP A 6 7.05 14.44 34.03
N ASN A 7 6.55 14.28 35.25
CA ASN A 7 5.37 14.98 35.76
C ASN A 7 5.68 16.37 36.35
N ALA A 8 6.93 16.65 36.67
CA ALA A 8 7.35 17.94 37.19
C ALA A 8 7.69 18.91 36.04
N ILE A 9 6.77 19.81 35.69
CA ILE A 9 6.92 20.74 34.59
C ILE A 9 7.44 22.09 35.11
N TYR A 10 8.53 22.57 34.53
CA TYR A 10 9.18 23.83 34.87
C TYR A 10 8.81 24.99 33.94
N SER A 11 8.65 24.69 32.65
CA SER A 11 8.36 25.74 31.67
C SER A 11 7.55 25.18 30.50
N ILE A 12 6.73 26.04 29.95
CA ILE A 12 5.98 25.77 28.70
C ILE A 12 6.16 27.00 27.81
N CYS A 13 6.56 26.77 26.57
CA CYS A 13 6.75 27.81 25.58
C CYS A 13 6.05 27.39 24.27
N ARG A 14 5.37 28.33 23.62
CA ARG A 14 4.82 28.15 22.29
C ARG A 14 5.78 28.75 21.26
N ASP A 15 6.13 27.97 20.23
CA ASP A 15 6.95 28.47 19.14
C ASP A 15 6.13 29.26 18.09
N ASN A 16 6.84 29.80 17.10
CA ASN A 16 6.23 30.59 16.03
C ASN A 16 5.40 29.73 15.05
N GLU A 17 5.58 28.41 15.05
CA GLU A 17 4.80 27.45 14.27
C GLU A 17 3.56 26.97 15.04
N GLY A 18 3.44 27.40 16.32
CA GLY A 18 2.34 27.05 17.21
C GLY A 18 2.51 25.74 17.95
N GLY A 19 3.69 25.09 17.84
CA GLY A 19 4.09 23.95 18.63
C GLY A 19 4.37 24.36 20.08
N MET A 20 4.23 23.41 21.02
CA MET A 20 4.50 23.63 22.44
C MET A 20 5.75 22.87 22.88
N TRP A 21 6.67 23.62 23.48
CA TRP A 21 7.86 23.09 24.14
C TRP A 21 7.64 23.01 25.62
N ILE A 22 7.83 21.85 26.21
CA ILE A 22 7.55 21.60 27.63
C ILE A 22 8.86 21.11 28.29
N GLY A 23 9.45 21.97 29.09
CA GLY A 23 10.62 21.66 29.91
C GLY A 23 10.22 20.98 31.20
N SER A 24 10.78 19.82 31.51
CA SER A 24 10.57 19.06 32.74
C SER A 24 11.84 18.99 33.58
N TYR A 25 11.70 18.68 34.87
CA TYR A 25 12.80 18.73 35.84
C TYR A 25 13.87 17.66 35.54
N PHE A 26 13.47 16.41 35.41
CA PHE A 26 14.39 15.30 35.14
C PHE A 26 14.23 14.68 33.74
N GLY A 27 13.12 14.94 33.05
CA GLY A 27 12.78 14.30 31.77
C GLY A 27 13.25 15.09 30.53
N GLY A 28 13.99 16.21 30.72
CA GLY A 28 14.47 17.04 29.60
C GLY A 28 13.35 17.86 28.98
N VAL A 29 13.38 17.97 27.64
CA VAL A 29 12.41 18.79 26.89
C VAL A 29 11.51 17.89 26.04
N ASN A 30 10.21 18.09 26.14
CA ASN A 30 9.21 17.45 25.30
C ASN A 30 8.68 18.48 24.29
N TYR A 31 8.53 18.08 23.04
CA TYR A 31 7.93 18.90 22.01
C TYR A 31 6.58 18.36 21.60
N TYR A 32 5.59 19.24 21.63
CA TYR A 32 4.21 18.96 21.23
C TYR A 32 3.87 19.80 19.99
N PRO A 33 3.91 19.23 18.77
CA PRO A 33 3.63 20.00 17.57
C PRO A 33 2.18 20.49 17.51
N ARG A 34 1.93 21.64 16.88
CA ARG A 34 0.59 22.22 16.69
C ARG A 34 -0.38 21.27 15.99
N GLN A 35 0.13 20.48 15.03
CA GLN A 35 -0.63 19.45 14.35
C GLN A 35 -0.06 18.08 14.72
N TRP A 36 -0.81 17.33 15.47
CA TRP A 36 -0.31 16.13 16.12
C TRP A 36 -0.11 14.96 15.22
N THR A 37 -0.79 14.76 14.21
CA THR A 37 -0.51 13.80 13.15
C THR A 37 -1.68 13.77 12.19
N TYR A 38 -1.39 13.81 10.93
CA TYR A 38 -2.39 13.54 9.90
C TYR A 38 -2.80 12.06 9.88
N PHE A 39 -2.06 11.19 10.61
CA PHE A 39 -2.18 9.75 10.55
C PHE A 39 -2.86 9.19 11.81
N GLU A 40 -4.06 8.67 11.67
CA GLU A 40 -4.66 7.81 12.68
C GLU A 40 -3.98 6.43 12.67
N LYS A 41 -3.74 5.84 13.84
CA LYS A 41 -2.92 4.64 14.00
C LYS A 41 -3.71 3.52 14.63
N PHE A 42 -3.69 2.36 13.97
CA PHE A 42 -4.35 1.14 14.43
C PHE A 42 -3.30 0.02 14.54
N TYR A 43 -3.07 -0.45 15.75
CA TYR A 43 -2.07 -1.47 16.07
C TYR A 43 -2.53 -2.29 17.28
N PRO A 44 -1.98 -3.50 17.51
CA PRO A 44 -2.31 -4.29 18.69
C PRO A 44 -1.99 -3.52 19.98
N ARG A 45 -3.00 -3.30 20.80
CA ARG A 45 -2.96 -2.64 22.11
C ARG A 45 -3.94 -3.32 23.05
N ASP A 46 -4.05 -2.89 24.32
CA ASP A 46 -4.80 -3.61 25.36
C ASP A 46 -6.28 -3.82 25.07
N ASP A 47 -6.91 -2.89 24.34
CA ASP A 47 -8.29 -2.97 23.87
C ASP A 47 -8.46 -3.79 22.58
N ILE A 48 -7.37 -3.99 21.80
CA ILE A 48 -7.37 -4.72 20.52
C ILE A 48 -6.20 -5.73 20.48
N LYS A 49 -5.99 -6.48 21.57
CA LYS A 49 -4.83 -7.41 21.74
C LYS A 49 -4.68 -8.46 20.64
N ASN A 50 -5.80 -8.86 20.02
CA ASN A 50 -5.83 -9.91 19.01
C ASN A 50 -5.72 -9.39 17.57
N PHE A 51 -5.59 -8.09 17.35
CA PHE A 51 -5.39 -7.54 16.02
C PHE A 51 -4.02 -7.94 15.45
N GLY A 52 -3.97 -8.17 14.12
CA GLY A 52 -2.73 -8.54 13.44
C GLY A 52 -1.76 -7.36 13.32
N ARG A 53 -0.47 -7.67 13.37
CA ARG A 53 0.57 -6.66 13.17
C ARG A 53 0.85 -6.41 11.68
N ARG A 54 0.88 -7.48 10.89
CA ARG A 54 1.24 -7.40 9.46
C ARG A 54 -0.01 -7.23 8.62
N VAL A 55 -0.44 -5.99 8.47
CA VAL A 55 -1.63 -5.67 7.64
C VAL A 55 -1.25 -5.73 6.18
N ARG A 56 -2.00 -6.51 5.40
CA ARG A 56 -1.67 -6.83 4.00
C ARG A 56 -2.65 -6.27 2.98
N GLU A 57 -3.94 -6.48 3.19
CA GLU A 57 -4.94 -6.13 2.19
C GLU A 57 -6.15 -5.44 2.85
N PHE A 58 -6.81 -4.57 2.09
CA PHE A 58 -8.03 -3.89 2.48
C PHE A 58 -9.08 -4.06 1.41
N CYS A 59 -10.34 -4.20 1.81
CA CYS A 59 -11.48 -4.27 0.91
C CYS A 59 -12.69 -3.60 1.55
N GLU A 60 -13.21 -2.53 0.93
CA GLU A 60 -14.40 -1.83 1.41
C GLU A 60 -15.66 -2.65 1.07
N SER A 61 -16.54 -2.77 2.04
CA SER A 61 -17.89 -3.34 1.88
C SER A 61 -18.86 -2.31 1.29
N ASN A 62 -20.04 -2.79 0.88
CA ASN A 62 -21.09 -1.92 0.35
C ASN A 62 -21.62 -0.90 1.37
N ASP A 63 -21.51 -1.19 2.66
CA ASP A 63 -21.94 -0.35 3.80
C ASP A 63 -20.86 0.65 4.29
N GLY A 64 -19.70 0.72 3.60
CA GLY A 64 -18.59 1.60 3.96
C GLY A 64 -17.68 1.07 5.07
N THR A 65 -17.94 -0.13 5.59
CA THR A 65 -16.99 -0.81 6.48
C THR A 65 -15.85 -1.43 5.68
N VAL A 66 -14.72 -1.75 6.34
CA VAL A 66 -13.51 -2.22 5.66
C VAL A 66 -13.07 -3.57 6.19
N TRP A 67 -12.93 -4.53 5.31
CA TRP A 67 -12.29 -5.80 5.61
C TRP A 67 -10.77 -5.67 5.54
N ILE A 68 -10.09 -6.22 6.55
CA ILE A 68 -8.64 -6.13 6.69
C ILE A 68 -8.06 -7.55 6.75
N GLY A 69 -7.22 -7.87 5.78
CA GLY A 69 -6.41 -9.09 5.76
C GLY A 69 -5.06 -8.86 6.42
N THR A 70 -4.66 -9.78 7.30
CA THR A 70 -3.35 -9.77 7.95
C THR A 70 -2.56 -11.04 7.64
N GLU A 71 -1.22 -10.96 7.71
CA GLU A 71 -0.37 -12.13 7.46
C GLU A 71 -0.17 -13.02 8.70
N ASP A 72 -0.64 -12.58 9.86
CA ASP A 72 -0.34 -13.23 11.14
C ASP A 72 -1.57 -13.60 11.98
N LYS A 73 -2.74 -12.99 11.73
CA LYS A 73 -3.93 -13.17 12.57
C LYS A 73 -5.21 -13.41 11.78
N GLY A 74 -5.18 -13.40 10.44
CA GLY A 74 -6.30 -13.68 9.56
C GLY A 74 -7.10 -12.44 9.17
N LEU A 75 -8.42 -12.57 9.17
CA LEU A 75 -9.36 -11.58 8.66
C LEU A 75 -10.01 -10.78 9.77
N PHE A 76 -10.13 -9.47 9.56
CA PHE A 76 -10.77 -8.52 10.49
C PHE A 76 -11.77 -7.64 9.74
N HIS A 77 -12.77 -7.15 10.48
CA HIS A 77 -13.75 -6.19 10.04
C HIS A 77 -13.55 -4.88 10.81
N PHE A 78 -13.33 -3.81 10.10
CA PHE A 78 -13.06 -2.47 10.64
C PHE A 78 -14.23 -1.55 10.36
N TYR A 79 -14.65 -0.80 11.36
CA TYR A 79 -15.73 0.17 11.33
C TYR A 79 -15.12 1.57 11.42
N PRO A 80 -14.94 2.30 10.29
CA PRO A 80 -14.20 3.58 10.27
C PRO A 80 -14.77 4.67 11.19
N GLU A 81 -16.10 4.74 11.32
CA GLU A 81 -16.77 5.76 12.15
C GLU A 81 -16.48 5.62 13.65
N SER A 82 -16.38 4.38 14.14
CA SER A 82 -16.16 4.08 15.57
C SER A 82 -14.72 3.72 15.90
N GLY A 83 -13.90 3.41 14.89
CA GLY A 83 -12.56 2.86 15.07
C GLY A 83 -12.54 1.42 15.58
N LYS A 84 -13.71 0.75 15.64
CA LYS A 84 -13.84 -0.63 16.13
C LYS A 84 -13.24 -1.62 15.14
N ILE A 85 -12.52 -2.62 15.66
CA ILE A 85 -11.97 -3.75 14.87
C ILE A 85 -12.48 -5.05 15.47
N GLU A 86 -13.11 -5.88 14.66
CA GLU A 86 -13.61 -7.18 15.03
C GLU A 86 -12.92 -8.28 14.23
N LYS A 87 -12.53 -9.37 14.91
CA LYS A 87 -11.96 -10.52 14.22
C LYS A 87 -13.06 -11.38 13.61
N PHE A 88 -12.96 -11.69 12.32
CA PHE A 88 -13.75 -12.74 11.70
C PHE A 88 -13.03 -14.08 11.86
N SER A 89 -13.64 -15.00 12.63
CA SER A 89 -13.04 -16.29 12.94
C SER A 89 -13.85 -17.43 12.29
N HIS A 90 -13.22 -18.15 11.35
CA HIS A 90 -13.78 -19.34 10.73
C HIS A 90 -12.64 -20.32 10.40
N PRO A 91 -12.81 -21.65 10.59
CA PRO A 91 -11.74 -22.64 10.35
C PRO A 91 -11.15 -22.62 8.93
N ALA A 92 -11.96 -22.25 7.93
CA ALA A 92 -11.53 -22.12 6.53
C ALA A 92 -10.74 -20.85 6.23
N ILE A 93 -10.67 -19.89 7.15
CA ILE A 93 -9.91 -18.64 6.96
C ILE A 93 -8.56 -18.77 7.66
N TYR A 94 -7.52 -18.96 6.88
CA TYR A 94 -6.16 -19.08 7.37
C TYR A 94 -5.62 -17.75 7.86
N GLN A 95 -4.59 -17.81 8.73
CA GLN A 95 -4.05 -16.62 9.40
C GLN A 95 -3.31 -15.67 8.47
N ASN A 96 -2.85 -16.16 7.31
CA ASN A 96 -2.06 -15.38 6.37
C ASN A 96 -2.93 -15.02 5.13
N VAL A 97 -3.63 -13.88 5.21
CA VAL A 97 -4.52 -13.37 4.16
C VAL A 97 -3.73 -12.47 3.21
N HIS A 98 -3.80 -12.75 1.90
CA HIS A 98 -3.05 -12.05 0.86
C HIS A 98 -3.92 -11.33 -0.18
N GLY A 99 -5.13 -11.79 -0.42
CA GLY A 99 -6.04 -11.18 -1.39
C GLY A 99 -7.45 -11.04 -0.83
N LEU A 100 -8.08 -9.90 -1.05
CA LEU A 100 -9.48 -9.63 -0.74
C LEU A 100 -10.17 -9.04 -1.98
N CYS A 101 -11.40 -9.47 -2.25
CA CYS A 101 -12.21 -8.92 -3.31
C CYS A 101 -13.69 -9.05 -2.96
N LEU A 102 -14.43 -7.95 -3.03
CA LEU A 102 -15.88 -7.94 -2.88
C LEU A 102 -16.56 -8.22 -4.24
N ASP A 103 -17.48 -9.15 -4.26
CA ASP A 103 -18.27 -9.51 -5.42
C ASP A 103 -19.76 -9.60 -5.06
N GLY A 104 -20.49 -8.51 -5.16
CA GLY A 104 -21.84 -8.38 -4.62
C GLY A 104 -21.82 -8.47 -3.10
N ASP A 105 -22.51 -9.47 -2.57
CA ASP A 105 -22.54 -9.77 -1.12
C ASP A 105 -21.52 -10.86 -0.74
N ASP A 106 -20.70 -11.31 -1.65
CA ASP A 106 -19.64 -12.28 -1.42
C ASP A 106 -18.29 -11.58 -1.19
N LEU A 107 -17.61 -11.91 -0.09
CA LEU A 107 -16.21 -11.54 0.12
C LEU A 107 -15.32 -12.73 -0.21
N TRP A 108 -14.47 -12.56 -1.21
CA TRP A 108 -13.45 -13.54 -1.57
C TRP A 108 -12.16 -13.28 -0.81
N VAL A 109 -11.61 -14.32 -0.20
CA VAL A 109 -10.45 -14.27 0.68
C VAL A 109 -9.40 -15.27 0.19
N GLY A 110 -8.32 -14.75 -0.37
CA GLY A 110 -7.14 -15.52 -0.77
C GLY A 110 -6.12 -15.59 0.36
N THR A 111 -5.55 -16.77 0.58
CA THR A 111 -4.59 -16.98 1.68
C THR A 111 -3.31 -17.64 1.20
N PHE A 112 -2.24 -17.46 1.96
CA PHE A 112 -1.02 -18.24 1.80
C PHE A 112 -1.18 -19.59 2.50
N SER A 113 -1.03 -20.67 1.75
CA SER A 113 -1.16 -22.07 2.16
C SER A 113 -2.57 -22.59 2.46
N GLY A 114 -3.58 -21.73 2.58
CA GLY A 114 -4.94 -22.13 2.90
C GLY A 114 -5.89 -22.22 1.71
N GLY A 115 -5.51 -21.75 0.54
CA GLY A 115 -6.39 -21.69 -0.62
C GLY A 115 -7.24 -20.43 -0.67
N LEU A 116 -8.46 -20.57 -1.21
CA LEU A 116 -9.42 -19.50 -1.46
C LEU A 116 -10.71 -19.78 -0.69
N SER A 117 -11.28 -18.76 -0.09
CA SER A 117 -12.59 -18.84 0.56
C SER A 117 -13.54 -17.79 0.00
N ARG A 118 -14.83 -18.13 -0.12
CA ARG A 118 -15.92 -17.21 -0.40
C ARG A 118 -16.80 -17.13 0.83
N ILE A 119 -17.01 -15.92 1.34
CA ILE A 119 -17.85 -15.63 2.50
C ILE A 119 -19.07 -14.90 2.00
N ASP A 120 -20.25 -15.48 2.17
CA ASP A 120 -21.52 -14.77 2.01
C ASP A 120 -21.69 -13.82 3.21
N LEU A 121 -21.67 -12.52 2.97
CA LEU A 121 -21.70 -11.50 4.03
C LEU A 121 -23.06 -11.38 4.71
N LEU A 122 -24.15 -11.86 4.10
CA LEU A 122 -25.49 -11.84 4.67
C LEU A 122 -25.70 -13.04 5.61
N THR A 123 -25.36 -14.24 5.13
CA THR A 123 -25.58 -15.50 5.88
C THR A 123 -24.40 -15.91 6.75
N LYS A 124 -23.23 -15.33 6.51
CA LYS A 124 -21.93 -15.70 7.11
C LYS A 124 -21.48 -17.12 6.76
N GLN A 125 -22.07 -17.75 5.77
CA GLN A 125 -21.63 -19.04 5.28
C GLN A 125 -20.29 -18.89 4.55
N VAL A 126 -19.40 -19.87 4.72
CA VAL A 126 -18.08 -19.90 4.10
C VAL A 126 -17.97 -21.11 3.21
N ARG A 127 -17.70 -20.90 1.92
CA ARG A 127 -17.29 -21.94 0.98
C ARG A 127 -15.77 -21.88 0.79
N HIS A 128 -15.14 -23.03 0.79
CA HIS A 128 -13.69 -23.13 0.76
C HIS A 128 -13.20 -23.95 -0.43
N TYR A 129 -12.17 -23.46 -1.12
CA TYR A 129 -11.56 -24.07 -2.29
C TYR A 129 -10.08 -24.29 -2.04
N GLN A 130 -9.60 -25.49 -2.36
CA GLN A 130 -8.21 -25.87 -2.23
C GLN A 130 -7.67 -26.47 -3.53
N LYS A 131 -6.34 -26.55 -3.61
CA LYS A 131 -5.67 -27.28 -4.68
C LYS A 131 -6.20 -28.72 -4.76
N GLY A 132 -6.57 -29.14 -5.95
CA GLY A 132 -7.06 -30.48 -6.23
C GLY A 132 -6.43 -31.10 -7.47
N ILE A 133 -6.75 -32.39 -7.69
CA ILE A 133 -6.28 -33.15 -8.86
C ILE A 133 -7.11 -32.78 -10.10
N SER A 134 -8.39 -32.40 -9.91
CA SER A 134 -9.25 -31.99 -11.02
C SER A 134 -8.66 -30.80 -11.76
N PRO A 135 -8.70 -30.75 -13.10
CA PRO A 135 -8.26 -29.61 -13.88
C PRO A 135 -9.04 -28.33 -13.54
N ASN A 136 -10.24 -28.46 -13.01
CA ASN A 136 -11.12 -27.34 -12.63
C ASN A 136 -10.99 -26.95 -11.13
N SER A 137 -10.07 -27.55 -10.39
CA SER A 137 -9.74 -27.10 -9.03
C SER A 137 -8.67 -26.01 -9.03
N LEU A 138 -8.47 -25.36 -7.88
CA LEU A 138 -7.31 -24.48 -7.71
C LEU A 138 -6.01 -25.22 -8.08
N ASP A 139 -5.09 -24.51 -8.70
CA ASP A 139 -3.76 -25.02 -9.07
C ASP A 139 -2.75 -24.93 -7.92
N ALA A 140 -2.98 -24.02 -6.95
CA ALA A 140 -2.18 -23.87 -5.75
C ALA A 140 -3.01 -23.37 -4.56
N ASN A 141 -2.57 -23.67 -3.33
CA ASN A 141 -3.17 -23.14 -2.09
C ASN A 141 -2.64 -21.75 -1.72
N ASN A 142 -1.72 -21.20 -2.50
CA ASN A 142 -1.17 -19.87 -2.29
C ASN A 142 -1.86 -18.90 -3.26
N VAL A 143 -2.86 -18.15 -2.76
CA VAL A 143 -3.64 -17.18 -3.53
C VAL A 143 -3.21 -15.78 -3.13
N PHE A 144 -2.67 -15.02 -4.08
CA PHE A 144 -2.06 -13.70 -3.83
C PHE A 144 -2.90 -12.52 -4.31
N SER A 145 -3.68 -12.70 -5.35
CA SER A 145 -4.49 -11.63 -5.91
C SER A 145 -5.83 -12.15 -6.38
N ILE A 146 -6.86 -11.36 -6.16
CA ILE A 146 -8.21 -11.60 -6.66
C ILE A 146 -8.67 -10.30 -7.32
N CYS A 147 -9.18 -10.39 -8.53
CA CYS A 147 -9.64 -9.23 -9.28
C CYS A 147 -10.98 -9.54 -9.95
N LYS A 148 -11.98 -8.72 -9.63
CA LYS A 148 -13.26 -8.71 -10.35
C LYS A 148 -13.18 -7.66 -11.44
N THR A 149 -13.44 -8.06 -12.67
CA THR A 149 -13.50 -7.16 -13.84
C THR A 149 -14.85 -6.47 -13.94
N THR A 150 -14.89 -5.42 -14.73
CA THR A 150 -16.12 -4.69 -15.08
C THR A 150 -17.13 -5.56 -15.81
N SER A 151 -16.65 -6.58 -16.56
CA SER A 151 -17.51 -7.61 -17.19
C SER A 151 -18.12 -8.59 -16.19
N GLY A 152 -17.67 -8.56 -14.94
CA GLY A 152 -18.11 -9.46 -13.87
C GLY A 152 -17.30 -10.76 -13.77
N ASP A 153 -16.26 -10.96 -14.58
CA ASP A 153 -15.35 -12.07 -14.44
C ASP A 153 -14.51 -11.93 -13.16
N LEU A 154 -14.27 -13.07 -12.48
CA LEU A 154 -13.42 -13.11 -11.31
C LEU A 154 -12.13 -13.86 -11.62
N TRP A 155 -11.01 -13.18 -11.46
CA TRP A 155 -9.67 -13.69 -11.75
C TRP A 155 -8.89 -13.91 -10.47
N ILE A 156 -8.21 -15.05 -10.39
CA ILE A 156 -7.46 -15.49 -9.21
C ILE A 156 -5.99 -15.72 -9.60
N GLY A 157 -5.09 -14.96 -8.99
CA GLY A 157 -3.65 -15.10 -9.13
C GLY A 157 -3.06 -15.96 -8.02
N THR A 158 -2.35 -16.99 -8.41
CA THR A 158 -1.71 -17.94 -7.49
C THR A 158 -0.19 -17.99 -7.70
N THR A 159 0.50 -18.80 -6.91
CA THR A 159 1.93 -19.10 -7.15
C THR A 159 2.16 -20.03 -8.34
N SER A 160 1.12 -20.58 -8.94
CA SER A 160 1.21 -21.56 -10.04
C SER A 160 0.56 -21.05 -11.34
N GLY A 161 -0.11 -19.91 -11.33
CA GLY A 161 -0.73 -19.37 -12.52
C GLY A 161 -1.87 -18.39 -12.28
N LEU A 162 -2.66 -18.22 -13.33
CA LEU A 162 -3.88 -17.43 -13.36
C LEU A 162 -5.07 -18.36 -13.60
N LEU A 163 -6.14 -18.13 -12.82
CA LEU A 163 -7.40 -18.85 -12.97
C LEU A 163 -8.55 -17.86 -13.14
N ARG A 164 -9.59 -18.29 -13.85
CA ARG A 164 -10.90 -17.64 -13.91
C ARG A 164 -11.92 -18.50 -13.16
N TYR A 165 -12.70 -17.88 -12.29
CA TYR A 165 -13.81 -18.53 -11.60
C TYR A 165 -15.00 -18.69 -12.52
N ASN A 166 -15.57 -19.88 -12.59
CA ASN A 166 -16.76 -20.20 -13.35
C ASN A 166 -17.97 -20.20 -12.41
N ARG A 167 -18.86 -19.22 -12.59
CA ARG A 167 -20.01 -19.00 -11.68
C ARG A 167 -21.05 -20.13 -11.77
N ASP A 168 -21.29 -20.64 -12.97
CA ASP A 168 -22.33 -21.64 -13.24
C ASP A 168 -21.98 -23.02 -12.68
N THR A 169 -20.70 -23.38 -12.71
CA THR A 169 -20.20 -24.70 -12.27
C THR A 169 -19.52 -24.63 -10.91
N ASP A 170 -19.27 -23.40 -10.38
CA ASP A 170 -18.60 -23.15 -9.12
C ASP A 170 -17.23 -23.83 -9.03
N ASP A 171 -16.44 -23.67 -10.09
CA ASP A 171 -15.11 -24.22 -10.27
C ASP A 171 -14.18 -23.21 -10.99
N PHE A 172 -13.02 -23.64 -11.48
CA PHE A 172 -12.01 -22.75 -12.04
C PHE A 172 -11.52 -23.23 -13.41
N THR A 173 -11.29 -22.28 -14.31
CA THR A 173 -10.56 -22.50 -15.57
C THR A 173 -9.14 -21.95 -15.42
N ARG A 174 -8.13 -22.78 -15.66
CA ARG A 174 -6.72 -22.39 -15.65
C ARG A 174 -6.33 -21.77 -16.99
N MET A 175 -5.47 -20.74 -16.95
CA MET A 175 -4.89 -20.13 -18.16
C MET A 175 -3.56 -20.82 -18.49
N PRO A 176 -3.49 -21.64 -19.57
CA PRO A 176 -2.31 -22.43 -19.88
C PRO A 176 -1.06 -21.58 -20.18
N GLU A 177 -1.25 -20.42 -20.79
CA GLU A 177 -0.19 -19.48 -21.17
C GLU A 177 0.57 -18.94 -19.95
N LEU A 178 -0.05 -18.98 -18.78
CA LEU A 178 0.49 -18.48 -17.53
C LEU A 178 0.76 -19.58 -16.51
N ALA A 179 0.79 -20.85 -16.96
CA ALA A 179 1.09 -21.98 -16.10
C ALA A 179 2.50 -21.88 -15.49
N ASN A 180 2.62 -22.22 -14.20
CA ASN A 180 3.84 -22.14 -13.40
C ASN A 180 4.40 -20.72 -13.22
N MET A 181 3.59 -19.68 -13.41
CA MET A 181 3.96 -18.31 -13.13
C MET A 181 3.37 -17.84 -11.82
N PHE A 182 4.19 -17.21 -10.98
CA PHE A 182 3.72 -16.62 -9.76
C PHE A 182 3.05 -15.26 -10.08
N VAL A 183 1.71 -15.24 -10.13
CA VAL A 183 0.92 -14.03 -10.34
C VAL A 183 0.74 -13.32 -9.01
N TYR A 184 1.39 -12.17 -8.88
CA TYR A 184 1.44 -11.42 -7.63
C TYR A 184 0.31 -10.39 -7.48
N LYS A 185 -0.04 -9.70 -8.60
CA LYS A 185 -1.16 -8.75 -8.66
C LYS A 185 -1.83 -8.82 -10.03
N ILE A 186 -3.15 -8.68 -10.01
CA ILE A 186 -4.00 -8.56 -11.19
C ILE A 186 -4.68 -7.18 -11.15
N LEU A 187 -4.76 -6.53 -12.30
CA LEU A 187 -5.49 -5.27 -12.48
C LEU A 187 -6.15 -5.27 -13.86
N GLU A 188 -7.43 -4.88 -13.94
CA GLU A 188 -8.08 -4.49 -15.16
C GLU A 188 -7.86 -3.00 -15.38
N ASP A 189 -7.35 -2.59 -16.57
CA ASP A 189 -7.19 -1.19 -16.92
C ASP A 189 -8.51 -0.60 -17.43
N PHE A 190 -8.55 0.71 -17.59
CA PHE A 190 -9.72 1.43 -18.10
C PHE A 190 -10.20 0.95 -19.49
N SER A 191 -9.30 0.38 -20.28
CA SER A 191 -9.62 -0.18 -21.62
C SER A 191 -10.12 -1.62 -21.55
N GLY A 192 -10.20 -2.22 -20.34
CA GLY A 192 -10.61 -3.58 -20.11
C GLY A 192 -9.50 -4.62 -20.30
N ASN A 193 -8.24 -4.20 -20.52
CA ASN A 193 -7.12 -5.14 -20.58
C ASN A 193 -6.75 -5.63 -19.19
N LEU A 194 -6.38 -6.91 -19.07
CA LEU A 194 -5.85 -7.47 -17.85
C LEU A 194 -4.33 -7.31 -17.79
N TRP A 195 -3.85 -6.75 -16.69
CA TRP A 195 -2.43 -6.62 -16.38
C TRP A 195 -2.07 -7.49 -15.20
N LEU A 196 -0.99 -8.25 -15.36
CA LEU A 196 -0.50 -9.18 -14.34
C LEU A 196 0.93 -8.79 -13.95
N ALA A 197 1.13 -8.47 -12.70
CA ALA A 197 2.47 -8.40 -12.10
C ALA A 197 2.90 -9.79 -11.67
N THR A 198 4.10 -10.20 -12.05
CA THR A 198 4.65 -11.50 -11.67
C THR A 198 5.90 -11.36 -10.80
N TYR A 199 6.19 -12.41 -10.05
CA TYR A 199 7.32 -12.42 -9.11
C TYR A 199 8.70 -12.45 -9.81
N SER A 200 8.78 -13.00 -11.04
CA SER A 200 10.06 -13.19 -11.73
C SER A 200 9.98 -13.13 -13.26
N ASN A 201 8.81 -12.89 -13.82
CA ASN A 201 8.57 -12.95 -15.27
C ASN A 201 8.08 -11.61 -15.84
N GLY A 202 8.34 -10.50 -15.13
CA GLY A 202 7.93 -9.16 -15.53
C GLY A 202 6.42 -8.95 -15.45
N VAL A 203 5.85 -8.32 -16.47
CA VAL A 203 4.45 -7.95 -16.56
C VAL A 203 3.82 -8.57 -17.79
N PHE A 204 2.63 -9.14 -17.64
CA PHE A 204 1.81 -9.61 -18.75
C PHE A 204 0.61 -8.69 -18.95
N ARG A 205 0.26 -8.43 -20.20
CA ARG A 205 -0.99 -7.77 -20.61
C ARG A 205 -1.79 -8.71 -21.48
N TYR A 206 -3.04 -8.91 -21.13
CA TYR A 206 -4.04 -9.50 -22.03
C TYR A 206 -4.81 -8.38 -22.73
N ASP A 207 -4.65 -8.27 -24.06
CA ASP A 207 -5.39 -7.35 -24.87
C ASP A 207 -6.76 -7.96 -25.19
N VAL A 208 -7.83 -7.41 -24.63
CA VAL A 208 -9.19 -7.96 -24.78
C VAL A 208 -9.72 -7.88 -26.21
N ASN A 209 -9.24 -6.91 -26.99
CA ASN A 209 -9.68 -6.72 -28.40
C ASN A 209 -8.99 -7.73 -29.33
N LYS A 210 -7.69 -7.95 -29.11
CA LYS A 210 -6.87 -8.89 -29.90
C LYS A 210 -6.96 -10.33 -29.40
N LYS A 211 -7.38 -10.50 -28.14
CA LYS A 211 -7.38 -11.78 -27.41
C LYS A 211 -6.00 -12.42 -27.34
N GLU A 212 -4.97 -11.60 -27.10
CA GLU A 212 -3.57 -12.00 -27.10
C GLU A 212 -2.87 -11.57 -25.81
N TRP A 213 -1.96 -12.41 -25.36
CA TRP A 213 -1.04 -12.10 -24.26
C TRP A 213 0.22 -11.45 -24.79
N LYS A 214 0.69 -10.39 -24.13
CA LYS A 214 2.00 -9.80 -24.33
C LYS A 214 2.77 -9.74 -23.03
N ASN A 215 4.05 -10.12 -23.07
CA ASN A 215 4.96 -10.05 -21.93
C ASN A 215 5.94 -8.88 -22.06
N PHE A 216 6.16 -8.17 -20.98
CA PHE A 216 7.14 -7.10 -20.85
C PHE A 216 8.15 -7.49 -19.77
N ILE A 217 9.41 -7.56 -20.11
CA ILE A 217 10.50 -7.98 -19.23
C ILE A 217 11.63 -6.94 -19.18
N PHE A 218 12.52 -7.11 -18.23
CA PHE A 218 13.73 -6.33 -18.10
C PHE A 218 14.74 -6.70 -19.19
N HIS A 219 15.29 -5.68 -19.85
CA HIS A 219 16.42 -5.81 -20.78
C HIS A 219 17.57 -4.93 -20.31
N LYS A 220 18.72 -5.52 -20.01
CA LYS A 220 19.88 -4.82 -19.41
C LYS A 220 20.38 -3.62 -20.23
N ASN A 221 20.31 -3.72 -21.55
CA ASN A 221 20.83 -2.71 -22.48
C ASN A 221 19.75 -1.77 -23.02
N ASP A 222 18.52 -1.86 -22.50
CA ASP A 222 17.40 -1.03 -22.89
C ASP A 222 16.83 -0.29 -21.67
N SER A 223 17.14 1.01 -21.59
CA SER A 223 16.66 1.87 -20.51
C SER A 223 15.15 2.14 -20.57
N THR A 224 14.50 1.80 -21.68
CA THR A 224 13.07 1.96 -21.91
C THR A 224 12.27 0.69 -21.62
N SER A 225 12.93 -0.45 -21.39
CA SER A 225 12.30 -1.69 -20.95
C SER A 225 11.85 -1.61 -19.48
N LEU A 226 11.09 -2.61 -19.03
CA LEU A 226 10.74 -2.76 -17.62
C LEU A 226 12.02 -2.66 -16.75
N PRO A 227 12.01 -1.93 -15.60
CA PRO A 227 13.24 -1.77 -14.80
C PRO A 227 13.69 -3.04 -14.06
N TYR A 228 12.77 -3.97 -13.79
CA TYR A 228 13.03 -5.21 -13.06
C TYR A 228 11.89 -6.21 -13.24
N ASP A 229 12.20 -7.51 -13.35
CA ASP A 229 11.19 -8.55 -13.60
C ASP A 229 10.35 -8.92 -12.37
N LYS A 230 10.79 -8.53 -11.17
CA LYS A 230 10.04 -8.74 -9.95
C LYS A 230 9.10 -7.55 -9.70
N VAL A 231 7.90 -7.66 -10.26
CA VAL A 231 6.86 -6.64 -10.13
C VAL A 231 5.86 -7.08 -9.06
N ILE A 232 5.63 -6.23 -8.07
CA ILE A 232 4.85 -6.58 -6.89
C ILE A 232 3.52 -5.86 -6.77
N SER A 233 3.31 -4.78 -7.52
CA SER A 233 2.04 -4.06 -7.54
C SER A 233 1.83 -3.32 -8.86
N ILE A 234 0.57 -3.10 -9.19
CA ILE A 234 0.13 -2.31 -10.35
C ILE A 234 -0.90 -1.30 -9.85
N CYS A 235 -0.88 -0.11 -10.41
CA CYS A 235 -1.87 0.93 -10.18
C CYS A 235 -2.19 1.64 -11.48
N GLU A 236 -3.46 1.93 -11.73
CA GLU A 236 -3.89 2.89 -12.75
C GLU A 236 -4.37 4.15 -12.04
N ASP A 237 -3.88 5.32 -12.46
CA ASP A 237 -4.29 6.59 -11.90
C ASP A 237 -5.52 7.17 -12.62
N SER A 238 -6.09 8.25 -12.11
CA SER A 238 -7.27 8.91 -12.65
C SER A 238 -7.09 9.43 -14.10
N ARG A 239 -5.83 9.61 -14.53
CA ARG A 239 -5.45 9.99 -15.91
C ARG A 239 -5.17 8.79 -16.80
N LYS A 240 -5.54 7.57 -16.36
CA LYS A 240 -5.35 6.31 -17.10
C LYS A 240 -3.88 5.93 -17.33
N ARG A 241 -2.97 6.44 -16.52
CA ARG A 241 -1.56 6.06 -16.57
C ARG A 241 -1.35 4.81 -15.72
N LEU A 242 -0.70 3.83 -16.29
CA LEU A 242 -0.34 2.59 -15.60
C LEU A 242 1.03 2.69 -14.95
N TRP A 243 1.07 2.33 -13.69
CA TRP A 243 2.25 2.36 -12.84
C TRP A 243 2.56 0.96 -12.30
N PHE A 244 3.83 0.57 -12.35
CA PHE A 244 4.31 -0.73 -11.92
C PHE A 244 5.36 -0.56 -10.84
N MET A 245 5.15 -1.17 -9.68
CA MET A 245 6.03 -1.11 -8.53
C MET A 245 6.91 -2.37 -8.48
N THR A 246 8.22 -2.19 -8.34
CA THR A 246 9.17 -3.30 -8.35
C THR A 246 9.82 -3.52 -6.98
N GLN A 247 10.32 -4.71 -6.78
CA GLN A 247 11.07 -5.06 -5.58
C GLN A 247 12.58 -4.92 -5.81
N GLY A 248 13.06 -3.69 -6.05
CA GLY A 248 14.50 -3.44 -6.12
C GLY A 248 14.96 -2.40 -7.13
N ALA A 249 14.12 -1.99 -8.11
CA ALA A 249 14.46 -0.99 -9.11
C ALA A 249 13.47 0.19 -9.16
N GLY A 250 12.85 0.51 -8.02
CA GLY A 250 11.87 1.59 -7.91
C GLY A 250 10.54 1.23 -8.55
N PHE A 251 9.98 2.16 -9.33
CA PHE A 251 8.73 1.98 -10.05
C PHE A 251 8.84 2.59 -11.45
N CYS A 252 7.87 2.28 -12.30
CA CYS A 252 7.84 2.83 -13.65
C CYS A 252 6.43 3.12 -14.11
N ARG A 253 6.32 4.03 -15.08
CA ARG A 253 5.10 4.35 -15.80
C ARG A 253 5.18 3.74 -17.19
N PHE A 254 4.12 3.07 -17.61
CA PHE A 254 3.97 2.57 -18.96
C PHE A 254 3.59 3.68 -19.93
N ASN A 255 4.21 3.69 -21.11
CA ASN A 255 3.93 4.59 -22.21
C ASN A 255 3.25 3.79 -23.33
N PRO A 256 1.94 3.93 -23.52
CA PRO A 256 1.18 3.06 -24.45
C PRO A 256 1.52 3.31 -25.93
N GLU A 257 1.99 4.51 -26.29
CA GLU A 257 2.28 4.88 -27.69
C GLU A 257 3.42 4.05 -28.30
N ASN A 258 4.43 3.74 -27.50
CA ASN A 258 5.62 2.99 -27.93
C ASN A 258 5.88 1.74 -27.07
N GLU A 259 4.97 1.42 -26.16
CA GLU A 259 5.05 0.28 -25.23
C GLU A 259 6.34 0.23 -24.41
N SER A 260 6.83 1.39 -23.99
CA SER A 260 8.04 1.56 -23.19
C SER A 260 7.72 1.95 -21.74
N PHE A 261 8.77 2.03 -20.90
CA PHE A 261 8.64 2.39 -19.49
C PHE A 261 9.51 3.58 -19.13
N THR A 262 8.92 4.55 -18.45
CA THR A 262 9.65 5.65 -17.78
C THR A 262 9.93 5.24 -16.35
N ARG A 263 11.21 5.21 -15.95
CA ARG A 263 11.67 4.69 -14.64
C ARG A 263 11.80 5.80 -13.61
N PHE A 264 11.48 5.46 -12.35
CA PHE A 264 11.58 6.31 -11.16
C PHE A 264 12.25 5.50 -10.03
N ASP A 265 13.34 6.01 -9.50
CA ASP A 265 14.16 5.33 -8.49
C ASP A 265 14.87 6.33 -7.57
N MET A 266 15.78 5.85 -6.72
CA MET A 266 16.53 6.69 -5.79
C MET A 266 17.38 7.76 -6.49
N SER A 267 17.81 7.57 -7.73
CA SER A 267 18.56 8.59 -8.48
C SER A 267 17.70 9.82 -8.80
N LYS A 268 16.38 9.68 -8.75
CA LYS A 268 15.40 10.75 -8.91
C LYS A 268 14.84 11.28 -7.58
N GLY A 269 15.54 11.03 -6.45
CA GLY A 269 15.19 11.57 -5.15
C GLY A 269 14.15 10.78 -4.35
N PHE A 270 13.80 9.55 -4.73
CA PHE A 270 12.97 8.69 -3.91
C PHE A 270 13.78 8.04 -2.78
N PRO A 271 13.16 7.77 -1.60
CA PRO A 271 13.89 7.27 -0.42
C PRO A 271 14.26 5.79 -0.53
N SER A 272 13.72 5.07 -1.52
CA SER A 272 13.91 3.63 -1.69
C SER A 272 13.64 3.18 -3.12
N ASN A 273 14.30 2.10 -3.53
CA ASN A 273 13.99 1.35 -4.74
C ASN A 273 12.99 0.20 -4.51
N ILE A 274 12.47 0.05 -3.30
CA ILE A 274 11.42 -0.92 -2.96
C ILE A 274 10.13 -0.16 -2.70
N ILE A 275 9.21 -0.23 -3.65
CA ILE A 275 7.90 0.40 -3.56
C ILE A 275 6.84 -0.71 -3.46
N TYR A 276 6.11 -0.76 -2.36
CA TYR A 276 5.16 -1.84 -2.09
C TYR A 276 3.77 -1.61 -2.69
N ARG A 277 3.28 -0.38 -2.59
CA ARG A 277 1.96 0.00 -3.08
C ARG A 277 1.94 1.47 -3.49
N MET A 278 1.07 1.80 -4.41
CA MET A 278 0.75 3.17 -4.82
C MET A 278 -0.77 3.36 -4.70
N VAL A 279 -1.18 4.49 -4.13
CA VAL A 279 -2.59 4.90 -3.99
C VAL A 279 -2.70 6.36 -4.41
N GLU A 280 -3.61 6.69 -5.33
CA GLU A 280 -3.86 8.06 -5.76
C GLU A 280 -4.87 8.75 -4.84
N ASP A 281 -4.59 9.98 -4.40
CA ASP A 281 -5.55 10.82 -3.70
C ASP A 281 -6.50 11.58 -4.66
N ASN A 282 -7.47 12.29 -4.11
CA ASN A 282 -8.45 13.04 -4.91
C ASN A 282 -7.86 14.30 -5.58
N ARG A 283 -6.61 14.67 -5.27
CA ARG A 283 -5.86 15.78 -5.90
C ARG A 283 -4.92 15.29 -7.00
N GLY A 284 -4.84 13.98 -7.24
CA GLY A 284 -3.94 13.37 -8.22
C GLY A 284 -2.52 13.15 -7.71
N ASN A 285 -2.25 13.30 -6.41
CA ASN A 285 -0.97 12.91 -5.84
C ASN A 285 -0.94 11.40 -5.61
N LEU A 286 0.22 10.82 -5.82
CA LEU A 286 0.47 9.39 -5.65
C LEU A 286 1.16 9.14 -4.31
N TRP A 287 0.51 8.37 -3.45
CA TRP A 287 1.04 7.97 -2.16
C TRP A 287 1.71 6.60 -2.28
N LEU A 288 3.05 6.59 -2.15
CA LEU A 288 3.87 5.39 -2.34
C LEU A 288 4.36 4.88 -0.99
N THR A 289 4.01 3.64 -0.68
CA THR A 289 4.52 2.95 0.51
C THR A 289 5.85 2.28 0.20
N THR A 290 6.83 2.47 1.09
CA THR A 290 8.19 1.95 0.90
C THR A 290 8.68 1.22 2.15
N ASN A 291 9.89 0.67 2.12
CA ASN A 291 10.58 0.18 3.31
C ASN A 291 11.28 1.30 4.10
N ASN A 292 11.23 2.55 3.62
CA ASN A 292 11.88 3.71 4.24
C ASN A 292 10.97 4.95 4.23
N GLY A 293 9.73 4.80 4.72
CA GLY A 293 8.76 5.88 4.83
C GLY A 293 7.67 5.86 3.76
N LEU A 294 6.81 6.87 3.83
CA LEU A 294 5.70 7.13 2.92
C LEU A 294 6.05 8.33 2.03
N VAL A 295 5.87 8.22 0.73
CA VAL A 295 6.12 9.30 -0.20
C VAL A 295 4.79 9.82 -0.77
N CYS A 296 4.55 11.12 -0.67
CA CYS A 296 3.54 11.81 -1.46
C CYS A 296 4.25 12.39 -2.69
N PHE A 297 3.89 11.93 -3.87
CA PHE A 297 4.49 12.29 -5.14
C PHE A 297 3.46 12.92 -6.06
N ASN A 298 3.74 14.13 -6.54
CA ASN A 298 2.96 14.76 -7.59
C ASN A 298 3.61 14.48 -8.95
N PRO A 299 3.00 13.66 -9.82
CA PRO A 299 3.60 13.28 -11.09
C PRO A 299 3.59 14.39 -12.15
N GLU A 300 2.90 15.52 -11.91
CA GLU A 300 2.83 16.66 -12.83
C GLU A 300 3.94 17.67 -12.55
N THR A 301 4.25 17.90 -11.27
CA THR A 301 5.27 18.89 -10.85
C THR A 301 6.60 18.24 -10.49
N ASP A 302 6.63 16.90 -10.39
CA ASP A 302 7.74 16.10 -9.85
C ASP A 302 8.04 16.35 -8.36
N ASP A 303 7.15 17.05 -7.64
CA ASP A 303 7.29 17.29 -6.21
C ASP A 303 7.16 16.01 -5.40
N LYS A 304 8.03 15.87 -4.40
CA LYS A 304 8.09 14.72 -3.52
C LYS A 304 8.17 15.14 -2.06
N ARG A 305 7.35 14.54 -1.23
CA ARG A 305 7.41 14.70 0.23
C ARG A 305 7.52 13.34 0.88
N VAL A 306 8.49 13.19 1.76
CA VAL A 306 8.73 11.94 2.48
C VAL A 306 8.27 12.10 3.92
N TYR A 307 7.41 11.20 4.37
CA TYR A 307 6.93 11.11 5.75
C TYR A 307 7.56 9.90 6.42
N THR A 308 7.94 10.08 7.69
CA THR A 308 8.56 9.05 8.52
C THR A 308 7.89 8.97 9.88
N THR A 309 8.39 8.14 10.78
CA THR A 309 7.95 8.11 12.19
C THR A 309 8.12 9.45 12.88
N ALA A 310 9.08 10.28 12.46
CA ALA A 310 9.23 11.65 12.96
C ALA A 310 8.05 12.55 12.56
N ASN A 311 7.37 12.26 11.47
CA ASN A 311 6.16 12.95 11.02
C ASN A 311 4.87 12.27 11.50
N GLY A 312 4.99 11.28 12.38
CA GLY A 312 3.87 10.60 12.99
C GLY A 312 3.41 9.32 12.31
N LEU A 313 4.18 8.70 11.41
CA LEU A 313 3.87 7.35 10.94
C LEU A 313 4.00 6.33 12.08
N LEU A 314 3.24 5.24 11.98
CA LEU A 314 3.33 4.11 12.87
C LEU A 314 4.64 3.33 12.70
N SER A 315 5.12 3.23 11.46
CA SER A 315 6.36 2.57 11.05
C SER A 315 6.88 3.20 9.76
N ASN A 316 8.21 3.20 9.56
CA ASN A 316 8.80 3.56 8.27
C ASN A 316 8.71 2.43 7.25
N GLN A 317 8.50 1.20 7.72
CA GLN A 317 8.36 0.03 6.87
C GLN A 317 6.90 -0.35 6.70
N PHE A 318 6.42 -0.25 5.47
CA PHE A 318 5.09 -0.69 5.07
C PHE A 318 5.10 -2.16 4.64
N ASN A 319 3.91 -2.72 4.46
CA ASN A 319 3.76 -4.10 4.00
C ASN A 319 3.41 -4.15 2.50
N TYR A 320 3.65 -5.31 1.90
CA TYR A 320 3.41 -5.56 0.48
C TYR A 320 1.94 -5.35 0.11
N GLN A 321 1.68 -4.68 -1.01
CA GLN A 321 0.34 -4.43 -1.58
C GLN A 321 -0.66 -3.75 -0.64
N SER A 322 -0.24 -3.34 0.54
CA SER A 322 -1.11 -2.86 1.60
C SER A 322 -1.44 -1.38 1.43
N GLY A 323 -2.47 -1.10 0.67
CA GLY A 323 -2.94 0.27 0.47
C GLY A 323 -4.26 0.31 -0.29
N TYR A 324 -5.18 1.13 0.21
CA TYR A 324 -6.53 1.29 -0.30
C TYR A 324 -7.00 2.75 -0.12
N LYS A 325 -7.84 3.24 -1.02
CA LYS A 325 -8.59 4.49 -0.88
C LYS A 325 -10.07 4.15 -0.90
N ASP A 326 -10.81 4.57 0.13
CA ASP A 326 -12.25 4.41 0.19
C ASP A 326 -13.01 5.42 -0.69
N LYS A 327 -14.31 5.24 -0.80
CA LYS A 327 -15.20 6.12 -1.60
C LYS A 327 -15.24 7.56 -1.08
N MET A 328 -14.91 7.79 0.20
CA MET A 328 -14.82 9.11 0.81
C MET A 328 -13.48 9.81 0.56
N GLY A 329 -12.49 9.09 -0.01
CA GLY A 329 -11.14 9.61 -0.30
C GLY A 329 -10.14 9.42 0.83
N ARG A 330 -10.51 8.74 1.91
CA ARG A 330 -9.62 8.36 3.00
C ARG A 330 -8.69 7.25 2.53
N ILE A 331 -7.41 7.36 2.86
CA ILE A 331 -6.38 6.38 2.51
C ILE A 331 -6.07 5.51 3.72
N TYR A 332 -5.92 4.21 3.47
CA TYR A 332 -5.54 3.15 4.41
C TYR A 332 -4.24 2.53 3.95
N LEU A 333 -3.22 2.50 4.81
CA LEU A 333 -1.91 1.94 4.48
C LEU A 333 -1.45 1.00 5.58
N GLY A 334 -1.24 -0.25 5.23
CA GLY A 334 -0.77 -1.28 6.17
C GLY A 334 0.74 -1.33 6.29
N SER A 335 1.19 -1.63 7.49
CA SER A 335 2.60 -1.77 7.84
C SER A 335 2.86 -3.13 8.51
N ILE A 336 4.09 -3.35 8.92
CA ILE A 336 4.49 -4.52 9.72
C ILE A 336 4.05 -4.45 11.19
N ASN A 337 3.47 -3.31 11.62
CA ASN A 337 3.06 -3.07 13.01
C ASN A 337 1.60 -2.61 13.14
N GLY A 338 0.75 -2.86 12.17
CA GLY A 338 -0.63 -2.38 12.08
C GLY A 338 -0.86 -1.55 10.82
N PHE A 339 -1.80 -0.62 10.86
CA PHE A 339 -2.07 0.28 9.73
C PHE A 339 -2.27 1.72 10.19
N ILE A 340 -2.17 2.62 9.23
CA ILE A 340 -2.54 4.02 9.38
C ILE A 340 -3.69 4.34 8.42
N THR A 341 -4.51 5.32 8.81
CA THR A 341 -5.49 5.93 7.90
C THR A 341 -5.42 7.45 8.01
N PHE A 342 -5.75 8.13 6.93
CA PHE A 342 -5.74 9.58 6.87
C PHE A 342 -6.57 10.10 5.71
N ASP A 343 -7.02 11.34 5.85
CA ASP A 343 -7.62 12.11 4.75
C ASP A 343 -6.56 13.05 4.16
N PRO A 344 -6.12 12.83 2.90
CA PRO A 344 -5.14 13.69 2.25
C PRO A 344 -5.58 15.15 2.13
N SER A 345 -6.88 15.44 2.15
CA SER A 345 -7.42 16.80 2.05
C SER A 345 -7.10 17.66 3.28
N THR A 346 -6.86 17.01 4.43
CA THR A 346 -6.57 17.68 5.70
C THR A 346 -5.13 18.13 5.85
N PHE A 347 -4.25 17.71 4.93
CA PHE A 347 -2.84 18.11 4.97
C PHE A 347 -2.69 19.59 4.63
N VAL A 348 -2.26 20.36 5.60
CA VAL A 348 -1.93 21.79 5.44
C VAL A 348 -0.45 21.92 5.17
N GLU A 349 -0.09 22.68 4.15
CA GLU A 349 1.30 22.99 3.88
C GLU A 349 1.83 23.91 4.98
N ASN A 350 2.98 23.54 5.56
CA ASN A 350 3.72 24.46 6.38
C ASN A 350 4.41 25.48 5.46
N THR A 351 3.85 26.67 5.36
CA THR A 351 4.39 27.77 4.56
C THR A 351 5.43 28.59 5.33
N PHE A 352 5.73 28.23 6.58
CA PHE A 352 6.75 28.90 7.36
C PHE A 352 8.15 28.62 6.79
N VAL A 353 8.78 29.65 6.28
CA VAL A 353 10.18 29.61 5.85
C VAL A 353 11.03 30.11 7.04
N PRO A 354 11.78 29.24 7.71
CA PRO A 354 12.64 29.69 8.82
C PRO A 354 13.68 30.69 8.30
N PRO A 355 13.83 31.85 8.96
CA PRO A 355 14.87 32.77 8.58
C PRO A 355 16.24 32.18 8.86
N VAL A 356 17.06 32.07 7.83
CA VAL A 356 18.46 31.68 7.99
C VAL A 356 19.27 32.93 8.40
N VAL A 357 19.79 32.91 9.62
CA VAL A 357 20.62 34.01 10.15
C VAL A 357 22.02 33.47 10.40
N ILE A 358 23.02 34.12 9.79
CA ILE A 358 24.41 33.82 10.10
C ILE A 358 24.74 34.55 11.40
N THR A 359 24.87 33.78 12.50
CA THR A 359 25.15 34.35 13.83
C THR A 359 26.64 34.61 14.06
N ASP A 360 27.49 33.77 13.46
CA ASP A 360 28.94 33.81 13.64
C ASP A 360 29.66 33.31 12.37
N PHE A 361 30.81 33.89 12.12
CA PHE A 361 31.74 33.47 11.08
C PHE A 361 33.11 33.16 11.70
N PHE A 362 33.61 31.96 11.46
CA PHE A 362 34.92 31.52 11.95
C PHE A 362 35.85 31.28 10.78
N LEU A 363 37.05 31.85 10.83
CA LEU A 363 38.14 31.57 9.92
C LEU A 363 39.31 30.93 10.71
N PHE A 364 39.68 29.68 10.34
CA PHE A 364 40.70 28.90 11.09
C PHE A 364 40.41 28.83 12.60
N ASN A 365 39.18 28.52 13.00
CA ASN A 365 38.68 28.48 14.37
C ASN A 365 38.79 29.79 15.17
N LYS A 366 39.03 30.94 14.52
CA LYS A 366 38.94 32.26 15.12
C LYS A 366 37.66 32.96 14.68
N ARG A 367 36.88 33.42 15.67
CA ARG A 367 35.66 34.19 15.40
C ARG A 367 36.05 35.50 14.72
N MET A 368 35.47 35.79 13.57
CA MET A 368 35.65 37.04 12.84
C MET A 368 34.54 38.01 13.24
N GLN A 369 34.91 39.24 13.55
CA GLN A 369 33.92 40.28 13.78
C GLN A 369 33.33 40.75 12.46
N ILE A 370 32.02 40.72 12.33
CA ILE A 370 31.29 41.24 11.17
C ILE A 370 31.31 42.76 11.27
N GLY A 371 31.92 43.43 10.30
CA GLY A 371 31.92 44.89 10.22
C GLY A 371 33.16 45.62 10.73
N SER A 372 34.25 44.97 11.12
CA SER A 372 35.56 45.63 11.29
C SER A 372 36.19 45.88 9.90
N LYS A 373 36.31 47.17 9.54
CA LYS A 373 37.15 47.57 8.39
C LYS A 373 38.62 47.31 8.71
#